data_8d654a478f1c3ecfc5e9fe282f85e5c8
#
_entry.id   8d654a478f1c3ecfc5e9fe282f85e5c8
#
_cell.length_a   1.000
_cell.length_b   1.000
_cell.length_c   1.000
_cell.angle_alpha   90.00
_cell.angle_beta   90.00
_cell.angle_gamma   90.00
#
_symmetry.space_group_name_H-M   'P 1'
#
loop_
_entity.id
_entity.type
_entity.pdbx_description
1 polymer ?
#
loop_
_entity_poly.entity_id
_entity_poly.type
_entity_poly.pdbx_seq_one_letter_code
_entity_poly.pdbx_strand_id
1 'polypeptide(L)'
;MNILKRNNVTEKERQQLLAVTTACHQLDGTYRTPYLDTTYNVDKDMPAFFLAYEAAKLVGYLFVYADEPKEAEVSLYVIPAYRRKGIARALLSEFANVATQYNLSEVDYVTETAFLTKHPNFLEHFQFHITDVELWLEQPRRQFTLEKRAGLEVVLADLDLVEEIATFQAEAFGNPLESSRTYAREAILDNNTLLFVLKKDGQIVTSCSVDMSTDFNFFFGLAVKKELQGQGLGLSYVGNNE
;
A
#
# COMPACT_ATOMS: atom_id res chain seq x y z
N MET A 1 0.07 24.45 -17.79
CA MET A 1 0.11 23.33 -16.83
C MET A 1 0.84 23.79 -15.58
N ASN A 2 0.29 23.53 -14.41
CA ASN A 2 0.91 23.82 -13.11
C ASN A 2 1.01 22.52 -12.30
N ILE A 3 2.15 22.25 -11.66
CA ILE A 3 2.33 21.10 -10.79
C ILE A 3 2.44 21.59 -9.36
N LEU A 4 1.54 21.11 -8.50
CA LEU A 4 1.55 21.36 -7.07
C LEU A 4 2.12 20.15 -6.35
N LYS A 5 3.02 20.39 -5.39
CA LYS A 5 3.56 19.35 -4.50
C LYS A 5 2.86 19.44 -3.16
N ARG A 6 2.52 18.27 -2.57
CA ARG A 6 1.85 18.15 -1.28
C ARG A 6 2.44 16.98 -0.49
N ASN A 7 2.57 17.15 0.81
CA ASN A 7 2.90 16.04 1.72
C ASN A 7 1.66 15.18 1.98
N ASN A 8 0.51 15.86 2.07
CA ASN A 8 -0.80 15.22 2.22
C ASN A 8 -1.83 15.96 1.36
N VAL A 9 -2.97 15.36 1.13
CA VAL A 9 -4.05 15.91 0.29
C VAL A 9 -5.31 16.12 1.11
N THR A 10 -6.07 17.16 0.75
CA THR A 10 -7.41 17.40 1.29
C THR A 10 -8.39 16.36 0.76
N GLU A 11 -9.52 16.16 1.42
CA GLU A 11 -10.57 15.25 0.94
C GLU A 11 -11.04 15.64 -0.49
N LYS A 12 -11.13 16.92 -0.80
CA LYS A 12 -11.46 17.39 -2.16
C LYS A 12 -10.40 16.96 -3.18
N GLU A 13 -9.13 17.08 -2.85
CA GLU A 13 -8.03 16.63 -3.72
C GLU A 13 -8.05 15.11 -3.85
N ARG A 14 -8.28 14.37 -2.77
CA ARG A 14 -8.44 12.90 -2.78
C ARG A 14 -9.52 12.45 -3.76
N GLN A 15 -10.69 13.09 -3.75
CA GLN A 15 -11.77 12.81 -4.70
C GLN A 15 -11.35 13.09 -6.15
N GLN A 16 -10.56 14.14 -6.38
CA GLN A 16 -10.02 14.43 -7.72
C GLN A 16 -9.01 13.36 -8.16
N LEU A 17 -8.14 12.88 -7.27
CA LEU A 17 -7.20 11.78 -7.56
C LEU A 17 -7.95 10.50 -7.94
N LEU A 18 -8.96 10.11 -7.17
CA LEU A 18 -9.80 8.95 -7.45
C LEU A 18 -10.51 9.07 -8.80
N ALA A 19 -11.01 10.25 -9.15
CA ALA A 19 -11.64 10.48 -10.45
C ALA A 19 -10.64 10.33 -11.62
N VAL A 20 -9.39 10.77 -11.46
CA VAL A 20 -8.31 10.57 -12.44
C VAL A 20 -7.99 9.08 -12.58
N THR A 21 -7.84 8.37 -11.46
CA THR A 21 -7.58 6.92 -11.42
C THR A 21 -8.69 6.14 -12.12
N THR A 22 -9.96 6.43 -11.78
CA THR A 22 -11.12 5.78 -12.41
C THR A 22 -11.15 5.98 -13.92
N ALA A 23 -10.87 7.20 -14.40
CA ALA A 23 -10.82 7.48 -15.84
C ALA A 23 -9.70 6.69 -16.56
N CYS A 24 -8.57 6.45 -15.87
CA CYS A 24 -7.49 5.61 -16.39
C CYS A 24 -7.90 4.14 -16.41
N HIS A 25 -8.48 3.62 -15.33
CA HIS A 25 -8.95 2.24 -15.21
C HIS A 25 -9.95 1.88 -16.33
N GLN A 26 -10.92 2.76 -16.60
CA GLN A 26 -11.91 2.55 -17.67
C GLN A 26 -11.29 2.36 -19.05
N LEU A 27 -10.23 3.10 -19.38
CA LEU A 27 -9.56 2.95 -20.67
C LEU A 27 -8.58 1.77 -20.67
N ASP A 28 -7.77 1.66 -19.62
CA ASP A 28 -6.65 0.72 -19.58
C ASP A 28 -7.09 -0.69 -19.18
N GLY A 29 -8.28 -0.84 -18.57
CA GLY A 29 -8.77 -2.11 -18.04
C GLY A 29 -8.00 -2.54 -16.78
N THR A 30 -7.50 -1.57 -16.05
CA THR A 30 -6.81 -1.72 -14.77
C THR A 30 -7.81 -1.53 -13.64
N TYR A 31 -7.45 -1.87 -12.39
CA TYR A 31 -8.36 -1.80 -11.26
C TYR A 31 -7.70 -1.40 -9.93
N ARG A 32 -6.37 -1.51 -9.79
CA ARG A 32 -5.67 -1.19 -8.55
C ARG A 32 -5.71 0.31 -8.27
N THR A 33 -6.37 0.71 -7.20
CA THR A 33 -6.29 2.08 -6.68
C THR A 33 -5.10 2.18 -5.73
N PRO A 34 -4.18 3.16 -5.88
CA PRO A 34 -3.08 3.34 -4.95
C PRO A 34 -3.58 3.67 -3.55
N TYR A 35 -2.84 3.26 -2.55
CA TYR A 35 -3.06 3.67 -1.16
C TYR A 35 -2.66 5.15 -1.02
N LEU A 36 -3.64 6.06 -1.19
CA LEU A 36 -3.42 7.51 -1.21
C LEU A 36 -3.31 8.09 0.22
N ASP A 37 -2.43 7.53 1.02
CA ASP A 37 -2.13 7.94 2.38
C ASP A 37 -0.63 7.95 2.63
N THR A 38 -0.17 8.82 3.53
CA THR A 38 1.24 8.98 3.87
C THR A 38 1.56 8.58 5.31
N THR A 39 0.61 7.92 5.97
CA THR A 39 0.74 7.50 7.38
C THR A 39 1.98 6.65 7.61
N TYR A 40 2.34 5.81 6.66
CA TYR A 40 3.52 4.93 6.78
C TYR A 40 4.80 5.51 6.16
N ASN A 41 4.74 6.63 5.42
CA ASN A 41 5.96 7.24 4.88
C ASN A 41 6.94 7.60 6.00
N VAL A 42 8.21 7.24 5.83
CA VAL A 42 9.28 7.49 6.81
C VAL A 42 9.46 8.98 7.07
N ASP A 43 9.51 9.79 6.01
CA ASP A 43 9.64 11.24 6.12
C ASP A 43 8.28 11.91 5.84
N LYS A 44 7.68 12.47 6.89
CA LYS A 44 6.37 13.12 6.82
C LYS A 44 6.39 14.49 6.12
N ASP A 45 7.57 15.09 6.00
CA ASP A 45 7.76 16.39 5.35
C ASP A 45 8.05 16.22 3.84
N MET A 46 8.31 15.01 3.39
CA MET A 46 8.52 14.73 1.98
C MET A 46 7.23 14.93 1.17
N PRO A 47 7.29 15.69 0.05
CA PRO A 47 6.18 15.74 -0.89
C PRO A 47 5.88 14.36 -1.48
N ALA A 48 4.69 13.81 -1.17
CA ALA A 48 4.26 12.51 -1.66
C ALA A 48 3.26 12.61 -2.83
N PHE A 49 2.65 13.76 -3.04
CA PHE A 49 1.68 13.99 -4.12
C PHE A 49 2.16 15.10 -5.05
N PHE A 50 2.21 14.80 -6.34
CA PHE A 50 2.52 15.73 -7.41
C PHE A 50 1.27 15.86 -8.28
N LEU A 51 0.61 17.01 -8.24
CA LEU A 51 -0.70 17.24 -8.83
C LEU A 51 -0.59 18.13 -10.06
N ALA A 52 -0.80 17.58 -11.26
CA ALA A 52 -0.75 18.33 -12.50
C ALA A 52 -2.12 18.92 -12.86
N TYR A 53 -2.21 20.25 -12.84
CA TYR A 53 -3.42 20.98 -13.19
C TYR A 53 -3.30 21.65 -14.56
N GLU A 54 -4.37 21.57 -15.36
CA GLU A 54 -4.59 22.41 -16.53
C GLU A 54 -5.80 23.30 -16.23
N ALA A 55 -5.58 24.62 -16.13
CA ALA A 55 -6.51 25.54 -15.48
C ALA A 55 -6.88 25.06 -14.07
N ALA A 56 -8.16 24.81 -13.79
CA ALA A 56 -8.64 24.33 -12.50
C ALA A 56 -8.88 22.81 -12.45
N LYS A 57 -8.57 22.09 -13.53
CA LYS A 57 -8.82 20.64 -13.64
C LYS A 57 -7.55 19.86 -13.33
N LEU A 58 -7.62 18.90 -12.41
CA LEU A 58 -6.58 17.90 -12.21
C LEU A 58 -6.57 16.96 -13.43
N VAL A 59 -5.44 16.90 -14.15
CA VAL A 59 -5.31 16.12 -15.39
C VAL A 59 -4.34 14.94 -15.27
N GLY A 60 -3.59 14.89 -14.21
CA GLY A 60 -2.73 13.77 -13.85
C GLY A 60 -2.10 13.98 -12.49
N TYR A 61 -1.58 12.92 -11.93
CA TYR A 61 -0.84 12.97 -10.68
C TYR A 61 0.23 11.88 -10.62
N LEU A 62 1.20 12.09 -9.73
CA LEU A 62 2.15 11.09 -9.28
C LEU A 62 2.04 11.02 -7.76
N PHE A 63 1.97 9.82 -7.22
CA PHE A 63 1.96 9.53 -5.78
C PHE A 63 3.18 8.69 -5.42
N VAL A 64 3.78 9.00 -4.28
CA VAL A 64 4.96 8.34 -3.73
C VAL A 64 4.61 7.71 -2.38
N TYR A 65 4.76 6.42 -2.28
CA TYR A 65 4.72 5.69 -1.03
C TYR A 65 6.15 5.28 -0.66
N ALA A 66 6.65 5.73 0.50
CA ALA A 66 8.05 5.55 0.92
C ALA A 66 8.09 5.19 2.41
N ASP A 67 7.75 3.98 2.71
CA ASP A 67 7.64 3.42 4.07
C ASP A 67 8.95 2.82 4.59
N GLU A 68 9.93 2.65 3.70
CA GLU A 68 11.29 2.26 4.05
C GLU A 68 12.32 3.34 3.65
N PRO A 69 13.43 3.46 4.39
CA PRO A 69 14.49 4.41 4.04
C PRO A 69 15.09 4.12 2.68
N LYS A 70 15.19 5.14 1.81
CA LYS A 70 15.76 5.11 0.46
C LYS A 70 14.91 4.41 -0.60
N GLU A 71 13.81 3.78 -0.22
CA GLU A 71 12.93 3.06 -1.11
C GLU A 71 11.65 3.87 -1.36
N ALA A 72 11.08 3.75 -2.54
CA ALA A 72 9.79 4.34 -2.86
C ALA A 72 9.05 3.57 -3.93
N GLU A 73 7.76 3.35 -3.72
CA GLU A 73 6.83 2.97 -4.77
C GLU A 73 6.18 4.21 -5.38
N VAL A 74 6.15 4.28 -6.71
CA VAL A 74 5.60 5.40 -7.47
C VAL A 74 4.43 4.94 -8.32
N SER A 75 3.28 5.56 -8.10
CA SER A 75 2.10 5.43 -8.95
C SER A 75 1.87 6.69 -9.77
N LEU A 76 1.68 6.58 -11.10
CA LEU A 76 1.50 7.72 -11.99
C LEU A 76 0.27 7.53 -12.88
N TYR A 77 -0.61 8.52 -12.86
CA TYR A 77 -1.85 8.52 -13.64
C TYR A 77 -2.01 9.82 -14.43
N VAL A 78 -2.36 9.70 -15.71
CA VAL A 78 -2.71 10.82 -16.57
C VAL A 78 -4.01 10.52 -17.28
N ILE A 79 -5.02 11.40 -17.12
CA ILE A 79 -6.32 11.26 -17.79
C ILE A 79 -6.12 10.96 -19.28
N PRO A 80 -6.79 9.97 -19.87
CA PRO A 80 -6.55 9.55 -21.25
C PRO A 80 -6.52 10.68 -22.28
N ALA A 81 -7.46 11.63 -22.23
CA ALA A 81 -7.54 12.77 -23.14
C ALA A 81 -6.35 13.77 -23.02
N TYR A 82 -5.56 13.64 -21.96
CA TYR A 82 -4.41 14.49 -21.69
C TYR A 82 -3.06 13.77 -21.87
N ARG A 83 -3.06 12.49 -22.23
CA ARG A 83 -1.84 11.73 -22.52
C ARG A 83 -1.12 12.27 -23.75
N ARG A 84 0.17 11.95 -23.87
CA ARG A 84 1.07 12.36 -24.98
C ARG A 84 1.29 13.88 -25.08
N LYS A 85 0.98 14.64 -24.03
CA LYS A 85 1.20 16.10 -23.92
C LYS A 85 2.35 16.46 -22.96
N GLY A 86 3.20 15.50 -22.59
CA GLY A 86 4.37 15.70 -21.72
C GLY A 86 4.07 15.73 -20.22
N ILE A 87 2.80 15.51 -19.78
CA ILE A 87 2.40 15.61 -18.37
C ILE A 87 3.15 14.60 -17.50
N ALA A 88 3.19 13.33 -17.91
CA ALA A 88 3.92 12.29 -17.18
C ALA A 88 5.41 12.64 -17.02
N ARG A 89 6.05 13.11 -18.10
CA ARG A 89 7.45 13.54 -18.06
C ARG A 89 7.68 14.69 -17.07
N ALA A 90 6.78 15.65 -17.03
CA ALA A 90 6.90 16.78 -16.11
C ALA A 90 6.71 16.33 -14.65
N LEU A 91 5.75 15.44 -14.36
CA LEU A 91 5.56 14.85 -13.04
C LEU A 91 6.81 14.07 -12.58
N LEU A 92 7.35 13.22 -13.43
CA LEU A 92 8.59 12.48 -13.16
C LEU A 92 9.80 13.38 -12.94
N SER A 93 9.91 14.49 -13.67
CA SER A 93 10.98 15.47 -13.47
C SER A 93 10.89 16.14 -12.10
N GLU A 94 9.69 16.52 -11.66
CA GLU A 94 9.49 17.09 -10.34
C GLU A 94 9.75 16.07 -9.22
N PHE A 95 9.35 14.81 -9.41
CA PHE A 95 9.66 13.72 -8.49
C PHE A 95 11.16 13.46 -8.40
N ALA A 96 11.89 13.42 -9.50
CA ALA A 96 13.35 13.18 -9.51
C ALA A 96 14.12 14.18 -8.63
N ASN A 97 13.69 15.46 -8.61
CA ASN A 97 14.28 16.46 -7.72
C ASN A 97 14.02 16.12 -6.24
N VAL A 98 12.81 15.67 -5.91
CA VAL A 98 12.45 15.27 -4.54
C VAL A 98 13.17 13.97 -4.16
N ALA A 99 13.21 12.97 -5.03
CA ALA A 99 13.93 11.73 -4.80
C ALA A 99 15.41 11.98 -4.46
N THR A 100 16.06 12.90 -5.17
CA THR A 100 17.44 13.31 -4.88
C THR A 100 17.56 14.00 -3.52
N GLN A 101 16.64 14.92 -3.21
CA GLN A 101 16.64 15.65 -1.93
C GLN A 101 16.46 14.75 -0.72
N TYR A 102 15.62 13.71 -0.84
CA TYR A 102 15.27 12.78 0.23
C TYR A 102 16.05 11.45 0.15
N ASN A 103 17.06 11.37 -0.73
CA ASN A 103 17.95 10.20 -0.90
C ASN A 103 17.20 8.90 -1.25
N LEU A 104 16.10 8.98 -2.00
CA LEU A 104 15.43 7.82 -2.55
C LEU A 104 16.27 7.24 -3.69
N SER A 105 16.93 6.13 -3.45
CA SER A 105 17.86 5.49 -4.40
C SER A 105 17.26 4.25 -5.08
N GLU A 106 16.23 3.67 -4.48
CA GLU A 106 15.51 2.50 -4.97
C GLU A 106 14.06 2.91 -5.22
N VAL A 107 13.69 2.97 -6.50
CA VAL A 107 12.37 3.49 -6.92
C VAL A 107 11.71 2.49 -7.84
N ASP A 108 10.61 1.93 -7.38
CA ASP A 108 9.77 1.04 -8.16
C ASP A 108 8.54 1.78 -8.70
N TYR A 109 8.26 1.58 -9.98
CA TYR A 109 7.08 2.12 -10.64
C TYR A 109 6.00 1.04 -10.75
N VAL A 110 4.90 1.27 -10.08
CA VAL A 110 3.81 0.28 -10.01
C VAL A 110 2.92 0.37 -11.25
N THR A 111 2.67 -0.78 -11.87
CA THR A 111 1.73 -0.90 -12.99
C THR A 111 1.02 -2.26 -12.94
N GLU A 112 0.02 -2.43 -13.78
CA GLU A 112 -0.75 -3.67 -13.86
C GLU A 112 -0.51 -4.40 -15.18
N THR A 113 -0.58 -5.73 -15.15
CA THR A 113 -0.43 -6.58 -16.34
C THR A 113 -1.40 -6.19 -17.46
N ALA A 114 -2.61 -5.74 -17.12
CA ALA A 114 -3.60 -5.27 -18.10
C ALA A 114 -3.09 -4.07 -18.89
N PHE A 115 -2.42 -3.11 -18.23
CA PHE A 115 -1.79 -1.97 -18.90
C PHE A 115 -0.64 -2.42 -19.81
N LEU A 116 0.24 -3.27 -19.32
CA LEU A 116 1.39 -3.78 -20.10
C LEU A 116 0.93 -4.58 -21.33
N THR A 117 -0.15 -5.36 -21.21
CA THR A 117 -0.75 -6.09 -22.33
C THR A 117 -1.24 -5.16 -23.44
N LYS A 118 -1.83 -4.01 -23.09
CA LYS A 118 -2.26 -2.99 -24.06
C LYS A 118 -1.10 -2.16 -24.61
N HIS A 119 0.01 -2.12 -23.93
CA HIS A 119 1.20 -1.33 -24.27
C HIS A 119 2.47 -2.19 -24.30
N PRO A 120 2.58 -3.19 -25.19
CA PRO A 120 3.64 -4.21 -25.12
C PRO A 120 5.06 -3.67 -25.21
N ASN A 121 5.26 -2.51 -25.87
CA ASN A 121 6.57 -1.87 -26.01
C ASN A 121 6.89 -0.88 -24.86
N PHE A 122 6.05 -0.81 -23.81
CA PHE A 122 6.19 0.20 -22.75
C PHE A 122 7.48 0.00 -21.97
N LEU A 123 7.75 -1.20 -21.52
CA LEU A 123 8.96 -1.50 -20.72
C LEU A 123 10.23 -1.25 -21.52
N GLU A 124 10.29 -1.73 -22.77
CA GLU A 124 11.44 -1.52 -23.66
C GLU A 124 11.66 -0.04 -23.96
N HIS A 125 10.59 0.71 -24.28
CA HIS A 125 10.66 2.12 -24.64
C HIS A 125 11.20 2.99 -23.48
N PHE A 126 10.88 2.66 -22.24
CA PHE A 126 11.33 3.39 -21.06
C PHE A 126 12.52 2.73 -20.36
N GLN A 127 13.04 1.61 -20.88
CA GLN A 127 14.12 0.83 -20.30
C GLN A 127 13.81 0.34 -18.89
N PHE A 128 12.53 0.04 -18.62
CA PHE A 128 12.11 -0.59 -17.38
C PHE A 128 12.23 -2.11 -17.46
N HIS A 129 12.46 -2.73 -16.33
CA HIS A 129 12.38 -4.18 -16.14
C HIS A 129 11.48 -4.48 -14.94
N ILE A 130 10.87 -5.66 -14.96
CA ILE A 130 10.03 -6.10 -13.85
C ILE A 130 10.97 -6.56 -12.72
N THR A 131 10.84 -5.95 -11.56
CA THR A 131 11.59 -6.26 -10.34
C THR A 131 10.82 -7.27 -9.49
N ASP A 132 9.50 -7.10 -9.38
CA ASP A 132 8.63 -7.96 -8.60
C ASP A 132 7.23 -8.07 -9.22
N VAL A 133 6.46 -9.08 -8.81
CA VAL A 133 5.08 -9.31 -9.25
C VAL A 133 4.21 -9.67 -8.07
N GLU A 134 3.27 -8.80 -7.74
CA GLU A 134 2.27 -9.03 -6.70
C GLU A 134 0.98 -9.62 -7.28
N LEU A 135 0.40 -10.58 -6.57
CA LEU A 135 -0.92 -11.12 -6.86
C LEU A 135 -1.95 -10.58 -5.86
N TRP A 136 -2.91 -9.84 -6.39
CA TRP A 136 -4.03 -9.36 -5.61
C TRP A 136 -5.18 -10.35 -5.69
N LEU A 137 -5.61 -10.88 -4.52
CA LEU A 137 -6.65 -11.87 -4.42
C LEU A 137 -7.89 -11.23 -3.79
N GLU A 138 -9.04 -11.40 -4.43
CA GLU A 138 -10.32 -10.96 -3.91
C GLU A 138 -11.23 -12.16 -3.60
N GLN A 139 -11.99 -12.05 -2.53
CA GLN A 139 -12.98 -13.04 -2.16
C GLN A 139 -14.28 -12.36 -1.75
N PRO A 140 -15.45 -12.78 -2.26
CA PRO A 140 -16.73 -12.30 -1.75
C PRO A 140 -16.86 -12.62 -0.26
N ARG A 141 -17.48 -11.69 0.48
CA ARG A 141 -17.78 -11.90 1.90
C ARG A 141 -18.62 -13.18 2.06
N ARG A 142 -18.17 -14.08 2.93
CA ARG A 142 -18.92 -15.28 3.33
C ARG A 142 -18.71 -15.52 4.81
N GLN A 143 -19.71 -16.15 5.42
CA GLN A 143 -19.55 -16.61 6.79
C GLN A 143 -18.66 -17.86 6.80
N PHE A 144 -17.69 -17.86 7.69
CA PHE A 144 -16.85 -19.01 7.98
C PHE A 144 -17.15 -19.47 9.41
N THR A 145 -17.38 -20.75 9.57
CA THR A 145 -17.42 -21.35 10.90
C THR A 145 -16.06 -21.96 11.17
N LEU A 146 -15.32 -21.39 12.09
CA LEU A 146 -14.04 -21.96 12.51
C LEU A 146 -14.21 -22.75 13.80
N GLU A 147 -13.64 -23.93 13.82
CA GLU A 147 -13.53 -24.70 15.06
C GLU A 147 -12.52 -24.01 15.99
N LYS A 148 -12.94 -23.76 17.23
CA LYS A 148 -12.02 -23.28 18.27
C LYS A 148 -10.96 -24.35 18.51
N ARG A 149 -9.70 -23.99 18.29
CA ARG A 149 -8.57 -24.87 18.58
C ARG A 149 -8.06 -24.58 20.00
N ALA A 150 -7.89 -25.61 20.81
CA ALA A 150 -7.37 -25.48 22.16
C ALA A 150 -5.97 -24.86 22.15
N GLY A 151 -5.71 -23.94 23.09
CA GLY A 151 -4.42 -23.26 23.23
C GLY A 151 -4.17 -22.12 22.24
N LEU A 152 -5.16 -21.77 21.39
CA LEU A 152 -5.08 -20.62 20.50
C LEU A 152 -6.03 -19.52 20.98
N GLU A 153 -5.52 -18.29 21.03
CA GLU A 153 -6.26 -17.10 21.42
C GLU A 153 -6.07 -16.00 20.37
N VAL A 154 -7.17 -15.48 19.82
CA VAL A 154 -7.16 -14.29 18.95
C VAL A 154 -7.30 -13.05 19.82
N VAL A 155 -6.37 -12.13 19.71
CA VAL A 155 -6.32 -10.89 20.47
C VAL A 155 -6.31 -9.70 19.51
N LEU A 156 -7.22 -8.74 19.72
CA LEU A 156 -7.11 -7.42 19.10
C LEU A 156 -5.96 -6.69 19.78
N ALA A 157 -4.99 -6.25 19.00
CA ALA A 157 -3.79 -5.63 19.52
C ALA A 157 -4.08 -4.24 20.11
N ASP A 158 -3.36 -3.91 21.16
CA ASP A 158 -3.27 -2.59 21.77
C ASP A 158 -1.80 -2.14 21.83
N LEU A 159 -1.58 -0.92 22.36
CA LEU A 159 -0.24 -0.33 22.41
C LEU A 159 0.74 -1.11 23.30
N ASP A 160 0.27 -1.90 24.25
CA ASP A 160 1.14 -2.72 25.12
C ASP A 160 1.77 -3.87 24.35
N LEU A 161 1.19 -4.27 23.23
CA LEU A 161 1.68 -5.36 22.37
C LEU A 161 2.62 -4.90 21.25
N VAL A 162 2.85 -3.59 21.08
CA VAL A 162 3.64 -3.04 19.96
C VAL A 162 5.02 -3.70 19.85
N GLU A 163 5.76 -3.82 20.94
CA GLU A 163 7.11 -4.39 20.91
C GLU A 163 7.13 -5.89 20.59
N GLU A 164 6.17 -6.65 21.12
CA GLU A 164 6.04 -8.08 20.83
C GLU A 164 5.66 -8.31 19.35
N ILE A 165 4.73 -7.50 18.82
CA ILE A 165 4.30 -7.54 17.42
C ILE A 165 5.44 -7.11 16.49
N ALA A 166 6.12 -6.01 16.79
CA ALA A 166 7.24 -5.51 15.99
C ALA A 166 8.36 -6.54 15.87
N THR A 167 8.70 -7.20 16.99
CA THR A 167 9.71 -8.28 16.99
C THR A 167 9.27 -9.45 16.12
N PHE A 168 8.02 -9.87 16.25
CA PHE A 168 7.45 -10.96 15.45
C PHE A 168 7.43 -10.61 13.96
N GLN A 169 6.97 -9.41 13.58
CA GLN A 169 6.88 -8.96 12.19
C GLN A 169 8.25 -8.75 11.56
N ALA A 170 9.21 -8.17 12.31
CA ALA A 170 10.58 -8.01 11.83
C ALA A 170 11.22 -9.36 11.48
N GLU A 171 11.02 -10.39 12.31
CA GLU A 171 11.51 -11.75 12.04
C GLU A 171 10.78 -12.38 10.85
N ALA A 172 9.46 -12.21 10.78
CA ALA A 172 8.63 -12.86 9.76
C ALA A 172 8.84 -12.29 8.36
N PHE A 173 9.03 -10.98 8.23
CA PHE A 173 9.17 -10.27 6.95
C PHE A 173 10.63 -9.92 6.60
N GLY A 174 11.55 -10.01 7.57
CA GLY A 174 12.94 -9.61 7.35
C GLY A 174 13.17 -8.09 7.39
N ASN A 175 12.20 -7.32 7.88
CA ASN A 175 12.25 -5.87 7.94
C ASN A 175 13.06 -5.37 9.16
N PRO A 176 13.58 -4.13 9.12
CA PRO A 176 14.14 -3.49 10.31
C PRO A 176 13.13 -3.43 11.46
N LEU A 177 13.58 -3.68 12.69
CA LEU A 177 12.71 -3.66 13.87
C LEU A 177 12.00 -2.31 14.05
N GLU A 178 12.67 -1.21 13.71
CA GLU A 178 12.12 0.14 13.83
C GLU A 178 10.95 0.37 12.87
N SER A 179 11.08 -0.07 11.61
CA SER A 179 9.99 -0.04 10.63
C SER A 179 8.81 -0.87 11.11
N SER A 180 9.06 -2.11 11.56
CA SER A 180 8.01 -2.99 12.11
C SER A 180 7.31 -2.39 13.32
N ARG A 181 8.06 -1.68 14.20
CA ARG A 181 7.48 -0.94 15.33
C ARG A 181 6.56 0.19 14.87
N THR A 182 6.99 0.95 13.87
CA THR A 182 6.18 2.02 13.28
C THR A 182 4.90 1.44 12.69
N TYR A 183 4.98 0.37 11.90
CA TYR A 183 3.82 -0.30 11.34
C TYR A 183 2.82 -0.80 12.39
N ALA A 184 3.31 -1.52 13.40
CA ALA A 184 2.44 -2.04 14.46
C ALA A 184 1.74 -0.89 15.21
N ARG A 185 2.48 0.16 15.54
CA ARG A 185 1.95 1.33 16.26
C ARG A 185 0.91 2.09 15.43
N GLU A 186 1.22 2.42 14.18
CA GLU A 186 0.31 3.17 13.31
C GLU A 186 -0.96 2.36 13.01
N ALA A 187 -0.84 1.05 12.76
CA ALA A 187 -1.99 0.17 12.55
C ALA A 187 -2.92 0.11 13.78
N ILE A 188 -2.37 0.15 15.00
CA ILE A 188 -3.17 0.18 16.24
C ILE A 188 -3.84 1.53 16.47
N LEU A 189 -3.20 2.63 16.06
CA LEU A 189 -3.71 3.99 16.25
C LEU A 189 -4.68 4.44 15.17
N ASP A 190 -4.68 3.79 14.02
CA ASP A 190 -5.60 4.11 12.93
C ASP A 190 -7.02 3.62 13.24
N ASN A 191 -8.00 4.51 13.17
CA ASN A 191 -9.40 4.20 13.43
C ASN A 191 -10.05 3.26 12.41
N ASN A 192 -9.47 3.11 11.24
CA ASN A 192 -9.96 2.27 10.17
C ASN A 192 -9.23 0.92 10.07
N THR A 193 -8.20 0.73 10.88
CA THR A 193 -7.38 -0.49 10.87
C THR A 193 -7.56 -1.29 12.16
N LEU A 194 -7.72 -2.58 12.04
CA LEU A 194 -7.69 -3.52 13.14
C LEU A 194 -6.47 -4.43 12.99
N LEU A 195 -5.59 -4.42 13.98
CA LEU A 195 -4.47 -5.35 14.03
C LEU A 195 -4.78 -6.47 15.01
N PHE A 196 -4.80 -7.69 14.50
CA PHE A 196 -5.01 -8.88 15.30
C PHE A 196 -3.74 -9.70 15.43
N VAL A 197 -3.57 -10.35 16.56
CA VAL A 197 -2.56 -11.38 16.76
C VAL A 197 -3.22 -12.68 17.21
N LEU A 198 -2.64 -13.81 16.79
CA LEU A 198 -2.96 -15.12 17.33
C LEU A 198 -1.86 -15.51 18.30
N LYS A 199 -2.24 -15.80 19.54
CA LYS A 199 -1.32 -16.30 20.56
C LYS A 199 -1.50 -17.81 20.73
N LYS A 200 -0.38 -18.51 20.86
CA LYS A 200 -0.30 -19.91 21.27
C LYS A 200 0.58 -20.00 22.51
N ASP A 201 0.04 -20.53 23.59
CA ASP A 201 0.75 -20.63 24.88
C ASP A 201 1.34 -19.27 25.33
N GLY A 202 0.61 -18.17 25.09
CA GLY A 202 0.97 -16.81 25.43
C GLY A 202 1.94 -16.10 24.47
N GLN A 203 2.47 -16.76 23.44
CA GLN A 203 3.38 -16.18 22.43
C GLN A 203 2.65 -15.87 21.14
N ILE A 204 2.99 -14.74 20.49
CA ILE A 204 2.47 -14.39 19.17
C ILE A 204 3.02 -15.39 18.15
N VAL A 205 2.11 -16.01 17.41
CA VAL A 205 2.40 -16.98 16.34
C VAL A 205 1.89 -16.55 14.97
N THR A 206 1.00 -15.56 14.96
CA THR A 206 0.48 -14.95 13.71
C THR A 206 0.12 -13.50 13.98
N SER A 207 0.28 -12.64 12.99
CA SER A 207 -0.28 -11.28 12.97
C SER A 207 -1.03 -11.03 11.67
N CYS A 208 -2.01 -10.14 11.70
CA CYS A 208 -2.71 -9.68 10.51
C CYS A 208 -3.37 -8.33 10.78
N SER A 209 -3.22 -7.39 9.88
CA SER A 209 -3.95 -6.13 9.88
C SER A 209 -5.08 -6.16 8.86
N VAL A 210 -6.17 -5.47 9.18
CA VAL A 210 -7.34 -5.33 8.31
C VAL A 210 -7.68 -3.86 8.20
N ASP A 211 -7.52 -3.27 7.03
CA ASP A 211 -7.97 -1.91 6.70
C ASP A 211 -9.42 -1.97 6.21
N MET A 212 -10.28 -1.20 6.87
CA MET A 212 -11.72 -1.07 6.59
C MET A 212 -12.08 0.34 6.09
N SER A 213 -11.12 1.11 5.62
CA SER A 213 -11.34 2.49 5.15
C SER A 213 -12.14 2.58 3.84
N THR A 214 -12.36 1.46 3.17
CA THR A 214 -13.11 1.33 1.93
C THR A 214 -14.27 0.36 2.07
N ASP A 215 -15.02 0.11 0.99
CA ASP A 215 -16.07 -0.93 0.94
C ASP A 215 -15.51 -2.37 0.99
N PHE A 216 -14.19 -2.51 0.94
CA PHE A 216 -13.46 -3.78 1.04
C PHE A 216 -12.68 -3.85 2.34
N ASN A 217 -12.60 -5.02 2.93
CA ASN A 217 -11.65 -5.31 3.98
C ASN A 217 -10.31 -5.69 3.32
N PHE A 218 -9.31 -4.85 3.43
CA PHE A 218 -7.98 -5.13 2.91
C PHE A 218 -7.10 -5.75 3.99
N PHE A 219 -6.69 -7.00 3.76
CA PHE A 219 -5.82 -7.74 4.68
C PHE A 219 -4.37 -7.50 4.31
N PHE A 220 -3.57 -7.08 5.26
CA PHE A 220 -2.13 -6.86 5.06
C PHE A 220 -1.32 -7.28 6.30
N GLY A 221 -0.01 -7.41 6.15
CA GLY A 221 0.87 -7.82 7.25
C GLY A 221 0.52 -9.21 7.81
N LEU A 222 -0.08 -10.10 6.99
CA LEU A 222 -0.38 -11.46 7.42
C LEU A 222 0.89 -12.30 7.45
N ALA A 223 1.30 -12.69 8.64
CA ALA A 223 2.41 -13.59 8.86
C ALA A 223 2.03 -14.73 9.80
N VAL A 224 2.64 -15.88 9.56
CA VAL A 224 2.58 -17.06 10.45
C VAL A 224 4.01 -17.46 10.77
N LYS A 225 4.30 -17.71 12.05
CA LYS A 225 5.61 -18.18 12.52
C LYS A 225 6.08 -19.37 11.70
N LYS A 226 7.32 -19.30 11.18
CA LYS A 226 7.82 -20.20 10.14
C LYS A 226 7.61 -21.68 10.45
N GLU A 227 7.88 -22.10 11.69
CA GLU A 227 7.73 -23.49 12.14
C GLU A 227 6.28 -23.95 12.29
N LEU A 228 5.31 -23.03 12.21
CA LEU A 228 3.89 -23.29 12.33
C LEU A 228 3.12 -23.10 11.02
N GLN A 229 3.84 -22.78 9.94
CA GLN A 229 3.22 -22.67 8.61
C GLN A 229 2.69 -24.01 8.12
N GLY A 230 1.73 -23.99 7.21
CA GLY A 230 1.09 -25.20 6.67
C GLY A 230 0.10 -25.90 7.61
N GLN A 231 -0.09 -25.40 8.85
CA GLN A 231 -0.99 -25.99 9.84
C GLN A 231 -2.39 -25.34 9.87
N GLY A 232 -2.69 -24.48 8.89
CA GLY A 232 -3.98 -23.81 8.74
C GLY A 232 -4.22 -22.67 9.74
N LEU A 233 -3.17 -22.14 10.40
CA LEU A 233 -3.31 -21.04 11.35
C LEU A 233 -3.72 -19.71 10.67
N GLY A 234 -3.28 -19.46 9.45
CA GLY A 234 -3.70 -18.28 8.68
C GLY A 234 -5.21 -18.23 8.40
N LEU A 235 -5.85 -19.41 8.23
CA LEU A 235 -7.31 -19.51 8.06
C LEU A 235 -8.09 -19.18 9.34
N SER A 236 -7.47 -19.33 10.51
CA SER A 236 -8.11 -19.06 11.80
C SER A 236 -8.43 -17.57 12.02
N TYR A 237 -7.83 -16.67 11.22
CA TYR A 237 -8.09 -15.23 11.28
C TYR A 237 -9.33 -14.80 10.52
N VAL A 238 -9.56 -15.38 9.36
CA VAL A 238 -10.59 -14.91 8.42
C VAL A 238 -12.01 -15.21 8.96
N GLY A 239 -12.15 -16.05 9.96
CA GLY A 239 -13.44 -16.54 10.43
C GLY A 239 -13.93 -16.00 11.78
N ASN A 240 -13.14 -15.19 12.49
CA ASN A 240 -13.51 -14.70 13.82
C ASN A 240 -14.02 -13.24 13.85
N ASN A 241 -14.21 -12.61 12.71
CA ASN A 241 -14.74 -11.24 12.64
C ASN A 241 -16.25 -11.28 12.42
N GLU A 242 -17.03 -11.46 13.49
CA GLU A 242 -18.42 -11.03 13.60
C GLU A 242 -18.51 -9.71 14.36
#